data_6b1d3124aa329dac314e52228fedaafd
#
_entry.id   6b1d3124aa329dac314e52228fedaafd
#
_cell.length_a   1.000
_cell.length_b   1.000
_cell.length_c   1.000
_cell.angle_alpha   90.00
_cell.angle_beta   90.00
_cell.angle_gamma   90.00
#
_symmetry.space_group_name_H-M   'P 1'
#
loop_
_entity.id
_entity.type
_entity.pdbx_description
1 polymer ?
#
loop_
_entity_poly.entity_id
_entity_poly.type
_entity_poly.pdbx_seq_one_letter_code
_entity_poly.pdbx_strand_id
1 'polypeptide(L)'
;MPDAESLLDKIKEEHGNEVDGPAFKLEGDPRIFPFGRFLRKFSIDEFPQMINVLRGEMSLVGPRPLPLHEIEAIADSAHRRRLSMKPGITCLWQIGGRSDITDFDEWVKLDVAYIDRWSLWEDFRILIMTIPAVLFSKGAR
;
A
#
# COMPACT_ATOMS: atom_id res chain seq x y z
N MET A 1 2.51 -2.65 19.13
CA MET A 1 2.10 -3.69 20.10
C MET A 1 2.85 -4.97 19.76
N PRO A 2 3.48 -5.67 20.71
CA PRO A 2 4.25 -6.89 20.41
C PRO A 2 3.42 -8.03 19.81
N ASP A 3 2.10 -8.06 20.06
CA ASP A 3 1.20 -9.13 19.61
C ASP A 3 0.26 -8.71 18.47
N ALA A 4 0.64 -7.72 17.67
CA ALA A 4 -0.22 -7.15 16.62
C ALA A 4 -0.62 -8.16 15.53
N GLU A 5 0.28 -9.10 15.20
CA GLU A 5 0.00 -10.16 14.22
C GLU A 5 -0.93 -11.25 14.79
N SER A 6 -0.73 -11.64 16.05
CA SER A 6 -1.59 -12.65 16.70
C SER A 6 -3.03 -12.16 16.90
N LEU A 7 -3.25 -10.85 16.90
CA LEU A 7 -4.57 -10.24 16.99
C LEU A 7 -5.26 -10.08 15.63
N LEU A 8 -4.52 -10.23 14.51
CA LEU A 8 -5.05 -9.99 13.18
C LEU A 8 -6.27 -10.88 12.87
N ASP A 9 -6.16 -12.18 13.15
CA ASP A 9 -7.22 -13.13 12.83
C ASP A 9 -8.48 -12.85 13.66
N LYS A 10 -8.32 -12.53 14.96
CA LYS A 10 -9.43 -12.14 15.83
C LYS A 10 -10.10 -10.86 15.35
N ILE A 11 -9.33 -9.88 14.92
CA ILE A 11 -9.86 -8.60 14.43
C ILE A 11 -10.61 -8.81 13.10
N LYS A 12 -10.10 -9.68 12.21
CA LYS A 12 -10.80 -10.08 10.99
C LYS A 12 -12.13 -10.75 11.26
N GLU A 13 -12.19 -11.61 12.29
CA GLU A 13 -13.43 -12.30 12.71
C GLU A 13 -14.45 -11.33 13.34
N GLU A 14 -13.99 -10.37 14.14
CA GLU A 14 -14.87 -9.47 14.90
C GLU A 14 -15.35 -8.26 14.07
N HIS A 15 -14.49 -7.71 13.22
CA HIS A 15 -14.74 -6.44 12.51
C HIS A 15 -14.77 -6.59 10.98
N GLY A 16 -14.39 -7.76 10.45
CA GLY A 16 -14.31 -8.00 9.02
C GLY A 16 -13.07 -7.37 8.37
N ASN A 17 -13.11 -7.27 7.04
CA ASN A 17 -12.10 -6.63 6.21
C ASN A 17 -12.80 -5.67 5.23
N GLU A 18 -12.31 -4.44 5.09
CA GLU A 18 -12.87 -3.45 4.18
C GLU A 18 -12.43 -3.67 2.71
N VAL A 19 -11.44 -4.53 2.49
CA VAL A 19 -10.90 -4.85 1.16
C VAL A 19 -11.16 -6.31 0.84
N ASP A 20 -11.69 -6.55 -0.35
CA ASP A 20 -11.83 -7.91 -0.88
C ASP A 20 -10.46 -8.45 -1.29
N GLY A 21 -10.14 -9.69 -0.89
CA GLY A 21 -8.89 -10.36 -1.26
C GLY A 21 -7.89 -10.50 -0.12
N PRO A 22 -6.60 -10.74 -0.44
CA PRO A 22 -5.57 -11.06 0.56
C PRO A 22 -5.14 -9.86 1.41
N ALA A 23 -5.33 -8.63 0.94
CA ALA A 23 -4.93 -7.42 1.65
C ALA A 23 -5.88 -7.15 2.84
N PHE A 24 -5.31 -6.66 3.96
CA PHE A 24 -6.09 -6.28 5.14
C PHE A 24 -6.16 -4.76 5.30
N LYS A 25 -7.39 -4.25 5.40
CA LYS A 25 -7.66 -2.85 5.71
C LYS A 25 -8.87 -2.76 6.62
N LEU A 26 -8.76 -1.99 7.70
CA LEU A 26 -9.85 -1.72 8.62
C LEU A 26 -9.79 -0.26 9.11
N GLU A 27 -10.90 0.47 8.94
CA GLU A 27 -11.04 1.82 9.51
C GLU A 27 -11.14 1.72 11.03
N GLY A 28 -10.30 2.48 11.72
CA GLY A 28 -10.30 2.45 13.18
C GLY A 28 -9.63 1.23 13.81
N ASP A 29 -8.72 0.56 13.10
CA ASP A 29 -7.99 -0.61 13.59
C ASP A 29 -7.52 -0.42 15.05
N PRO A 30 -7.98 -1.24 16.00
CA PRO A 30 -7.68 -1.09 17.43
C PRO A 30 -6.20 -1.30 17.77
N ARG A 31 -5.41 -1.89 16.86
CA ARG A 31 -3.96 -2.05 17.01
C ARG A 31 -3.20 -0.73 16.89
N ILE A 32 -3.85 0.30 16.32
CA ILE A 32 -3.22 1.59 16.07
C ILE A 32 -3.50 2.52 17.24
N PHE A 33 -2.44 2.84 18.00
CA PHE A 33 -2.49 3.83 19.07
C PHE A 33 -2.59 5.27 18.51
N PRO A 34 -3.03 6.27 19.32
CA PRO A 34 -3.30 7.63 18.82
C PRO A 34 -2.13 8.29 18.08
N PHE A 35 -0.90 8.13 18.57
CA PHE A 35 0.29 8.64 17.90
C PHE A 35 0.56 7.90 16.59
N GLY A 36 0.26 6.62 16.49
CA GLY A 36 0.34 5.85 15.25
C GLY A 36 -0.60 6.39 14.17
N ARG A 37 -1.82 6.82 14.55
CA ARG A 37 -2.76 7.49 13.64
C ARG A 37 -2.20 8.80 13.11
N PHE A 38 -1.55 9.59 13.96
CA PHE A 38 -0.88 10.83 13.53
C PHE A 38 0.23 10.52 12.51
N LEU A 39 1.09 9.52 12.77
CA LEU A 39 2.16 9.12 11.85
C LEU A 39 1.61 8.69 10.49
N ARG A 40 0.55 7.87 10.48
CA ARG A 40 -0.11 7.40 9.25
C ARG A 40 -0.76 8.53 8.47
N LYS A 41 -1.39 9.49 9.18
CA LYS A 41 -2.02 10.64 8.52
C LYS A 41 -1.05 11.43 7.65
N PHE A 42 0.21 11.52 8.06
CA PHE A 42 1.26 12.23 7.33
C PHE A 42 2.22 11.29 6.59
N SER A 43 1.88 9.99 6.51
CA SER A 43 2.72 8.95 5.89
C SER A 43 4.16 8.90 6.46
N ILE A 44 4.35 9.32 7.71
CA ILE A 44 5.66 9.29 8.39
C ILE A 44 6.07 7.84 8.70
N ASP A 45 5.10 6.95 8.87
CA ASP A 45 5.30 5.52 9.05
C ASP A 45 5.94 4.84 7.83
N GLU A 46 5.85 5.45 6.65
CA GLU A 46 6.51 4.98 5.43
C GLU A 46 7.99 5.45 5.32
N PHE A 47 8.42 6.40 6.17
CA PHE A 47 9.80 6.93 6.16
C PHE A 47 10.90 5.85 6.33
N PRO A 48 10.73 4.81 7.17
CA PRO A 48 11.71 3.73 7.26
C PRO A 48 11.93 3.00 5.93
N GLN A 49 10.95 2.99 5.02
CA GLN A 49 11.08 2.39 3.68
C GLN A 49 12.10 3.13 2.80
N MET A 50 12.42 4.40 3.12
CA MET A 50 13.50 5.14 2.46
C MET A 50 14.86 4.44 2.61
N ILE A 51 15.08 3.73 3.72
CA ILE A 51 16.28 2.93 3.92
C ILE A 51 16.34 1.80 2.90
N ASN A 52 15.20 1.15 2.62
CA ASN A 52 15.10 0.09 1.62
C ASN A 52 15.34 0.63 0.18
N VAL A 53 14.91 1.88 -0.07
CA VAL A 53 15.22 2.55 -1.35
C VAL A 53 16.71 2.80 -1.48
N LEU A 54 17.38 3.32 -0.44
CA LEU A 54 18.83 3.56 -0.44
C LEU A 54 19.63 2.27 -0.58
N ARG A 55 19.13 1.15 -0.06
CA ARG A 55 19.70 -0.19 -0.24
C ARG A 55 19.41 -0.80 -1.61
N GLY A 56 18.55 -0.18 -2.42
CA GLY A 56 18.14 -0.70 -3.72
C GLY A 56 17.15 -1.88 -3.65
N GLU A 57 16.55 -2.12 -2.49
CA GLU A 57 15.52 -3.14 -2.26
C GLU A 57 14.14 -2.66 -2.72
N MET A 58 13.90 -1.35 -2.64
CA MET A 58 12.68 -0.67 -3.09
C MET A 58 13.00 0.45 -4.09
N SER A 59 11.98 0.92 -4.80
CA SER A 59 12.00 2.12 -5.63
C SER A 59 11.21 3.25 -4.94
N LEU A 60 11.38 4.49 -5.40
CA LEU A 60 10.49 5.58 -5.00
C LEU A 60 9.09 5.35 -5.56
N VAL A 61 9.01 4.96 -6.84
CA VAL A 61 7.75 4.66 -7.53
C VAL A 61 7.71 3.18 -7.91
N GLY A 62 6.59 2.53 -7.67
CA GLY A 62 6.42 1.11 -7.98
C GLY A 62 5.17 0.51 -7.31
N PRO A 63 4.85 -0.74 -7.62
CA PRO A 63 3.76 -1.46 -6.97
C PRO A 63 3.90 -1.44 -5.45
N ARG A 64 2.77 -1.35 -4.73
CA ARG A 64 2.82 -1.37 -3.26
C ARG A 64 3.42 -2.67 -2.73
N PRO A 65 4.37 -2.61 -1.76
CA PRO A 65 4.84 -3.80 -1.08
C PRO A 65 3.69 -4.46 -0.30
N LEU A 66 3.61 -5.78 -0.41
CA LEU A 66 2.68 -6.60 0.37
C LEU A 66 3.46 -7.42 1.39
N PRO A 67 2.88 -7.69 2.57
CA PRO A 67 3.40 -8.68 3.50
C PRO A 67 3.51 -10.07 2.86
N LEU A 68 4.45 -10.89 3.31
CA LEU A 68 4.70 -12.22 2.73
C LEU A 68 3.46 -13.11 2.74
N HIS A 69 2.68 -13.09 3.82
CA HIS A 69 1.46 -13.90 3.93
C HIS A 69 0.38 -13.49 2.91
N GLU A 70 0.31 -12.21 2.53
CA GLU A 70 -0.59 -11.74 1.47
C GLU A 70 -0.09 -12.17 0.09
N ILE A 71 1.23 -12.15 -0.13
CA ILE A 71 1.83 -12.62 -1.39
C ILE A 71 1.61 -14.13 -1.59
N GLU A 72 1.75 -14.92 -0.53
CA GLU A 72 1.50 -16.36 -0.56
C GLU A 72 0.03 -16.69 -0.84
N ALA A 73 -0.88 -15.85 -0.39
CA ALA A 73 -2.32 -16.01 -0.65
C ALA A 73 -2.73 -15.65 -2.08
N ILE A 74 -1.84 -15.01 -2.87
CA ILE A 74 -2.12 -14.71 -4.28
C ILE A 74 -2.05 -16.00 -5.11
N ALA A 75 -3.21 -16.53 -5.46
CA ALA A 75 -3.35 -17.72 -6.29
C ALA A 75 -3.22 -17.40 -7.79
N ASP A 76 -3.72 -16.24 -8.23
CA ASP A 76 -3.77 -15.85 -9.64
C ASP A 76 -2.38 -15.43 -10.17
N SER A 77 -1.99 -16.03 -11.29
CA SER A 77 -0.75 -15.70 -11.99
C SER A 77 -0.73 -14.28 -12.56
N ALA A 78 -1.89 -13.75 -12.97
CA ALA A 78 -2.01 -12.36 -13.43
C ALA A 78 -1.67 -11.37 -12.30
N HIS A 79 -2.14 -11.64 -11.09
CA HIS A 79 -1.82 -10.83 -9.91
C HIS A 79 -0.32 -10.89 -9.54
N ARG A 80 0.34 -12.01 -9.81
CA ARG A 80 1.79 -12.15 -9.58
C ARG A 80 2.63 -11.26 -10.48
N ARG A 81 2.09 -10.76 -11.61
CA ARG A 81 2.80 -9.85 -12.50
C ARG A 81 3.25 -8.58 -11.79
N ARG A 82 2.51 -8.10 -10.78
CA ARG A 82 2.92 -6.96 -9.97
C ARG A 82 4.26 -7.15 -9.25
N LEU A 83 4.67 -8.41 -9.04
CA LEU A 83 5.95 -8.77 -8.41
C LEU A 83 7.13 -8.72 -9.40
N SER A 84 6.89 -8.42 -10.68
CA SER A 84 7.95 -8.32 -11.70
C SER A 84 8.78 -7.03 -11.61
N MET A 85 8.33 -6.04 -10.83
CA MET A 85 9.07 -4.81 -10.54
C MET A 85 9.34 -4.67 -9.05
N LYS A 86 10.37 -3.86 -8.71
CA LYS A 86 10.63 -3.50 -7.32
C LYS A 86 9.44 -2.75 -6.73
N PRO A 87 9.05 -3.05 -5.49
CA PRO A 87 7.99 -2.31 -4.82
C PRO A 87 8.41 -0.85 -4.63
N GLY A 88 7.44 0.05 -4.67
CA GLY A 88 7.64 1.48 -4.50
C GLY A 88 7.02 2.04 -3.22
N ILE A 89 7.50 3.21 -2.81
CA ILE A 89 6.89 3.98 -1.71
C ILE A 89 5.57 4.59 -2.18
N THR A 90 5.50 5.02 -3.45
CA THR A 90 4.28 5.56 -4.07
C THR A 90 3.97 4.89 -5.40
N CYS A 91 2.71 4.93 -5.82
CA CYS A 91 2.26 4.41 -7.11
C CYS A 91 0.92 5.04 -7.55
N LEU A 92 0.41 4.60 -8.72
CA LEU A 92 -0.81 5.16 -9.32
C LEU A 92 -2.03 5.13 -8.40
N TRP A 93 -2.27 4.05 -7.65
CA TRP A 93 -3.42 3.97 -6.77
C TRP A 93 -3.34 4.96 -5.60
N GLN A 94 -2.14 5.31 -5.14
CA GLN A 94 -1.96 6.29 -4.05
C GLN A 94 -2.34 7.71 -4.48
N ILE A 95 -2.11 8.06 -5.74
CA ILE A 95 -2.46 9.38 -6.28
C ILE A 95 -3.91 9.45 -6.80
N GLY A 96 -4.53 8.30 -7.10
CA GLY A 96 -5.88 8.18 -7.64
C GLY A 96 -7.03 8.12 -6.62
N GLY A 97 -6.74 8.25 -5.32
CA GLY A 97 -7.77 8.18 -4.28
C GLY A 97 -7.63 6.96 -3.37
N ARG A 98 -6.62 7.01 -2.51
CA ARG A 98 -6.21 5.96 -1.55
C ARG A 98 -7.34 5.24 -0.79
N SER A 99 -8.45 5.92 -0.57
CA SER A 99 -9.48 5.45 0.37
C SER A 99 -10.62 4.71 -0.31
N ASP A 100 -10.79 4.88 -1.61
CA ASP A 100 -12.02 4.49 -2.29
C ASP A 100 -11.93 3.12 -2.98
N ILE A 101 -10.70 2.59 -3.13
CA ILE A 101 -10.49 1.29 -3.76
C ILE A 101 -10.54 0.22 -2.66
N THR A 102 -11.62 -0.55 -2.65
CA THR A 102 -11.85 -1.69 -1.76
C THR A 102 -11.63 -3.04 -2.45
N ASP A 103 -11.53 -3.03 -3.77
CA ASP A 103 -11.30 -4.23 -4.58
C ASP A 103 -9.79 -4.43 -4.81
N PHE A 104 -9.27 -5.58 -4.38
CA PHE A 104 -7.87 -5.96 -4.59
C PHE A 104 -7.51 -6.09 -6.08
N ASP A 105 -8.44 -6.56 -6.90
CA ASP A 105 -8.24 -6.69 -8.35
C ASP A 105 -8.05 -5.32 -9.02
N GLU A 106 -8.72 -4.28 -8.53
CA GLU A 106 -8.51 -2.92 -9.02
C GLU A 106 -7.11 -2.41 -8.65
N TRP A 107 -6.62 -2.71 -7.46
CA TRP A 107 -5.24 -2.37 -7.09
C TRP A 107 -4.24 -3.03 -8.01
N VAL A 108 -4.42 -4.34 -8.26
CA VAL A 108 -3.56 -5.09 -9.18
C VAL A 108 -3.59 -4.52 -10.59
N LYS A 109 -4.78 -4.16 -11.10
CA LYS A 109 -4.92 -3.53 -12.43
C LYS A 109 -4.12 -2.23 -12.53
N LEU A 110 -4.16 -1.38 -11.50
CA LEU A 110 -3.39 -0.13 -11.46
C LEU A 110 -1.88 -0.38 -11.41
N ASP A 111 -1.44 -1.36 -10.62
CA ASP A 111 -0.04 -1.73 -10.55
C ASP A 111 0.46 -2.31 -11.88
N VAL A 112 -0.32 -3.18 -12.54
CA VAL A 112 0.01 -3.74 -13.84
C VAL A 112 -0.01 -2.67 -14.92
N ALA A 113 -0.98 -1.74 -14.90
CA ALA A 113 -1.03 -0.61 -15.83
C ALA A 113 0.21 0.29 -15.72
N TYR A 114 0.70 0.51 -14.49
CA TYR A 114 1.95 1.22 -14.26
C TYR A 114 3.14 0.44 -14.84
N ILE A 115 3.25 -0.86 -14.58
CA ILE A 115 4.32 -1.72 -15.10
C ILE A 115 4.37 -1.67 -16.62
N ASP A 116 3.20 -1.75 -17.28
CA ASP A 116 3.09 -1.77 -18.74
C ASP A 116 3.43 -0.43 -19.41
N ARG A 117 3.26 0.67 -18.69
CA ARG A 117 3.52 2.04 -19.18
C ARG A 117 4.75 2.68 -18.57
N TRP A 118 5.52 1.89 -17.82
CA TRP A 118 6.65 2.42 -17.08
C TRP A 118 7.57 3.29 -17.94
N SER A 119 7.89 4.45 -17.44
CA SER A 119 8.90 5.36 -17.97
C SER A 119 9.38 6.28 -16.86
N LEU A 120 10.58 6.83 -16.98
CA LEU A 120 11.08 7.84 -16.04
C LEU A 120 10.16 9.08 -15.94
N TRP A 121 9.46 9.40 -17.04
CA TRP A 121 8.50 10.50 -17.05
C TRP A 121 7.26 10.17 -16.21
N GLU A 122 6.75 8.94 -16.28
CA GLU A 122 5.63 8.50 -15.47
C GLU A 122 6.01 8.47 -13.98
N ASP A 123 7.21 8.02 -13.63
CA ASP A 123 7.74 8.09 -12.28
C ASP A 123 7.76 9.53 -11.75
N PHE A 124 8.30 10.45 -12.54
CA PHE A 124 8.36 11.87 -12.18
C PHE A 124 6.96 12.47 -11.98
N ARG A 125 6.02 12.15 -12.86
CA ARG A 125 4.63 12.56 -12.76
C ARG A 125 3.98 12.05 -11.47
N ILE A 126 4.16 10.76 -11.15
CA ILE A 126 3.61 10.14 -9.94
C ILE A 126 4.20 10.81 -8.69
N LEU A 127 5.51 11.06 -8.65
CA LEU A 127 6.16 11.75 -7.52
C LEU A 127 5.58 13.15 -7.30
N ILE A 128 5.39 13.94 -8.34
CA ILE A 128 4.77 15.28 -8.23
C ILE A 128 3.33 15.16 -7.71
N MET A 129 2.55 14.22 -8.23
CA MET A 129 1.15 14.04 -7.82
C MET A 129 1.02 13.44 -6.41
N THR A 130 2.06 12.78 -5.91
CA THR A 130 2.08 12.25 -4.54
C THR A 130 2.10 13.37 -3.49
N ILE A 131 2.77 14.50 -3.79
CA ILE A 131 2.86 15.63 -2.85
C ILE A 131 1.47 16.13 -2.43
N PRO A 132 0.59 16.56 -3.35
CA PRO A 132 -0.76 16.97 -2.97
C PRO A 132 -1.58 15.81 -2.41
N ALA A 133 -1.41 14.58 -2.89
CA ALA A 133 -2.12 13.43 -2.36
C ALA A 133 -1.79 13.17 -0.87
N VAL A 134 -0.56 13.39 -0.43
CA VAL A 134 -0.16 13.27 0.98
C VAL A 134 -0.64 14.47 1.80
N LEU A 135 -0.51 15.71 1.25
CA LEU A 135 -0.84 16.92 2.00
C LEU A 135 -2.35 17.16 2.13
N PHE A 136 -3.13 16.83 1.10
CA PHE A 136 -4.57 17.10 1.02
C PHE A 136 -5.42 15.85 1.12
N SER A 137 -4.82 14.67 1.28
CA SER A 137 -5.55 13.42 1.49
C SER A 137 -6.50 13.59 2.68
N LYS A 138 -7.79 13.52 2.44
CA LYS A 138 -8.82 13.41 3.48
C LYS A 138 -8.67 12.04 4.14
N GLY A 139 -7.69 11.94 5.03
CA GLY A 139 -7.49 10.77 5.85
C GLY A 139 -6.71 9.64 5.14
N ALA A 140 -5.41 9.51 5.41
CA ALA A 140 -4.81 8.20 5.51
C ALA A 140 -5.53 7.49 6.67
N ARG A 141 -6.57 6.76 6.34
CA ARG A 141 -7.38 5.97 7.27
C ARG A 141 -6.77 4.59 7.38
#